data_80c776c3e5df7fee2970eb99111bd929
#
_entry.id   80c776c3e5df7fee2970eb99111bd929
#
_cell.length_a   1.000
_cell.length_b   1.000
_cell.length_c   1.000
_cell.angle_alpha   90.00
_cell.angle_beta   90.00
_cell.angle_gamma   90.00
#
_symmetry.space_group_name_H-M   'P 1'
#
loop_
_entity.id
_entity.type
_entity.pdbx_description
1 polymer ?
#
loop_
_entity_poly.entity_id
_entity_poly.type
_entity_poly.pdbx_seq_one_letter_code
_entity_poly.pdbx_strand_id
1 'polypeptide(L)'
;YTDKIKFDTGYNLQTVDLITLVKDAVFIYPNKYTDSSTGETIIETLNFDINNDGISDETNIQGRFLSENELNFTNEKPYVIYGYAGVPNNSILTIDKGARVHFHSNSGILVTSEGSIQINGEFSQDQEVLENEVIFEGDRLENSFANTPGQWGTIWLLSGSTNNIINYSTIKNATIGIYVEDQLNTNTYQLTINNSKIYNSSNFGILAKSSSITASNLVINKSGQSSFAATYGGQYELNHCTITNFWNNSFRQFPSLLINNYWIDSNGNVLNNSNLNFNINNSIISGNENIEFLIEQFDETNLNFKFKNCMIKFNDYNEIFTGQNNYDFLNLEKYENIYLNLNTDFKNEYNNELFILQNS
;
A
#
# COMPACT_ATOMS: atom_id res chain seq x y z
N TYR A 1 -10.19 -17.39 -18.02
CA TYR A 1 -9.49 -17.85 -19.23
C TYR A 1 -9.44 -16.72 -20.25
N THR A 2 -8.26 -16.34 -20.72
CA THR A 2 -8.10 -15.42 -21.85
C THR A 2 -7.80 -16.23 -23.10
N ASP A 3 -8.57 -16.03 -24.15
CA ASP A 3 -8.28 -16.53 -25.50
C ASP A 3 -8.08 -15.34 -26.44
N LYS A 4 -7.42 -15.55 -27.57
CA LYS A 4 -7.10 -14.49 -28.52
C LYS A 4 -7.62 -14.82 -29.91
N ILE A 5 -8.44 -13.95 -30.45
CA ILE A 5 -8.73 -13.96 -31.88
C ILE A 5 -7.64 -13.14 -32.58
N LYS A 6 -6.97 -13.79 -33.54
CA LYS A 6 -5.95 -13.14 -34.37
C LYS A 6 -6.56 -12.82 -35.74
N PHE A 7 -6.47 -11.55 -36.12
CA PHE A 7 -6.78 -11.09 -37.46
C PHE A 7 -5.47 -10.80 -38.17
N ASP A 8 -5.12 -11.67 -39.10
CA ASP A 8 -3.89 -11.54 -39.89
C ASP A 8 -4.25 -11.21 -41.33
N THR A 9 -3.87 -10.02 -41.79
CA THR A 9 -4.05 -9.58 -43.17
C THR A 9 -2.83 -9.87 -44.05
N GLY A 10 -1.83 -10.57 -43.49
CA GLY A 10 -0.53 -10.80 -44.14
C GLY A 10 0.44 -9.62 -44.02
N TYR A 11 -0.02 -8.43 -43.70
CA TYR A 11 0.77 -7.22 -43.48
C TYR A 11 0.60 -6.63 -42.08
N ASN A 12 -0.48 -6.97 -41.41
CA ASN A 12 -0.78 -6.44 -40.07
C ASN A 12 -1.52 -7.50 -39.24
N LEU A 13 -0.94 -7.83 -38.08
CA LEU A 13 -1.53 -8.76 -37.14
C LEU A 13 -2.24 -7.96 -36.04
N GLN A 14 -3.55 -8.08 -35.96
CA GLN A 14 -4.34 -7.55 -34.85
C GLN A 14 -4.84 -8.70 -33.98
N THR A 15 -4.80 -8.50 -32.67
CA THR A 15 -5.31 -9.48 -31.70
C THR A 15 -6.43 -8.84 -30.89
N VAL A 16 -7.52 -9.58 -30.71
CA VAL A 16 -8.60 -9.24 -29.79
C VAL A 16 -8.59 -10.28 -28.68
N ASP A 17 -8.40 -9.84 -27.44
CA ASP A 17 -8.48 -10.71 -26.28
C ASP A 17 -9.95 -11.01 -25.96
N LEU A 18 -10.30 -12.30 -25.94
CA LEU A 18 -11.61 -12.77 -25.47
C LEU A 18 -11.50 -13.06 -23.97
N ILE A 19 -12.23 -12.32 -23.17
CA ILE A 19 -12.30 -12.53 -21.73
C ILE A 19 -13.63 -13.17 -21.42
N THR A 20 -13.59 -14.39 -20.90
CA THR A 20 -14.77 -15.04 -20.33
C THR A 20 -14.78 -14.87 -18.81
N LEU A 21 -15.89 -14.43 -18.27
CA LEU A 21 -16.12 -14.42 -16.83
C LEU A 21 -15.89 -15.84 -16.29
N VAL A 22 -14.95 -15.99 -15.35
CA VAL A 22 -14.73 -17.26 -14.67
C VAL A 22 -15.94 -17.48 -13.76
N LYS A 23 -16.82 -18.43 -14.11
CA LYS A 23 -18.01 -18.75 -13.29
C LYS A 23 -17.68 -19.33 -11.93
N ASP A 24 -16.40 -19.60 -11.65
CA ASP A 24 -15.95 -20.32 -10.46
C ASP A 24 -15.15 -19.45 -9.47
N ALA A 25 -15.52 -18.19 -9.35
CA ALA A 25 -15.00 -17.26 -8.35
C ALA A 25 -16.01 -17.00 -7.23
N VAL A 26 -15.53 -16.61 -6.08
CA VAL A 26 -16.35 -16.06 -5.00
C VAL A 26 -16.52 -14.56 -5.23
N PHE A 27 -17.78 -14.13 -5.45
CA PHE A 27 -18.06 -12.72 -5.69
C PHE A 27 -18.62 -12.06 -4.43
N ILE A 28 -18.07 -10.90 -4.08
CA ILE A 28 -18.54 -10.06 -2.98
C ILE A 28 -19.06 -8.76 -3.58
N TYR A 29 -20.37 -8.52 -3.42
CA TYR A 29 -21.05 -7.32 -3.95
C TYR A 29 -21.72 -6.55 -2.82
N PRO A 30 -21.79 -5.20 -2.89
CA PRO A 30 -22.75 -4.44 -2.09
C PRO A 30 -24.17 -4.83 -2.48
N ASN A 31 -25.07 -4.85 -1.51
CA ASN A 31 -26.49 -5.08 -1.79
C ASN A 31 -27.07 -3.93 -2.62
N LYS A 32 -28.12 -4.24 -3.37
CA LYS A 32 -28.88 -3.24 -4.13
C LYS A 32 -30.34 -3.32 -3.72
N TYR A 33 -30.95 -2.19 -3.47
CA TYR A 33 -32.36 -2.09 -3.17
C TYR A 33 -32.99 -0.91 -3.92
N THR A 34 -34.28 -0.97 -4.14
CA THR A 34 -35.01 0.11 -4.80
C THR A 34 -35.71 0.95 -3.73
N ASP A 35 -35.44 2.25 -3.71
CA ASP A 35 -36.16 3.19 -2.85
C ASP A 35 -37.63 3.21 -3.29
N SER A 36 -38.53 2.86 -2.37
CA SER A 36 -39.95 2.78 -2.65
C SER A 36 -40.61 4.14 -2.89
N SER A 37 -39.98 5.23 -2.50
CA SER A 37 -40.49 6.60 -2.65
C SER A 37 -40.05 7.25 -3.96
N THR A 38 -38.81 6.98 -4.41
CA THR A 38 -38.22 7.59 -5.61
C THR A 38 -38.16 6.63 -6.80
N GLY A 39 -38.20 5.32 -6.58
CA GLY A 39 -37.99 4.30 -7.59
C GLY A 39 -36.52 4.14 -8.02
N GLU A 40 -35.61 4.82 -7.37
CA GLU A 40 -34.17 4.76 -7.68
C GLU A 40 -33.51 3.52 -7.08
N THR A 41 -32.51 2.99 -7.77
CA THR A 41 -31.67 1.92 -7.24
C THR A 41 -30.59 2.50 -6.35
N ILE A 42 -30.61 2.13 -5.07
CA ILE A 42 -29.59 2.48 -4.08
C ILE A 42 -28.62 1.31 -3.95
N ILE A 43 -27.33 1.63 -3.95
CA ILE A 43 -26.25 0.67 -3.66
C ILE A 43 -25.87 0.83 -2.19
N GLU A 44 -25.75 -0.28 -1.49
CA GLU A 44 -25.33 -0.30 -0.08
C GLU A 44 -23.99 0.38 0.12
N THR A 45 -23.90 1.17 1.19
CA THR A 45 -22.68 1.83 1.65
C THR A 45 -22.28 1.32 3.02
N LEU A 46 -20.98 1.36 3.29
CA LEU A 46 -20.42 1.02 4.60
C LEU A 46 -20.62 2.20 5.56
N ASN A 47 -21.32 1.98 6.65
CA ASN A 47 -21.46 2.95 7.73
C ASN A 47 -20.65 2.50 8.92
N PHE A 48 -19.76 3.34 9.41
CA PHE A 48 -18.88 3.07 10.53
C PHE A 48 -18.58 4.36 11.29
N ASP A 49 -18.13 4.22 12.53
CA ASP A 49 -17.74 5.33 13.38
C ASP A 49 -16.44 5.96 12.87
N ILE A 50 -16.52 7.14 12.24
CA ILE A 50 -15.37 7.85 11.66
C ILE A 50 -14.57 8.59 12.73
N ASN A 51 -15.26 9.12 13.74
CA ASN A 51 -14.70 10.03 14.74
C ASN A 51 -14.44 9.37 16.11
N ASN A 52 -14.73 8.07 16.22
CA ASN A 52 -14.60 7.25 17.44
C ASN A 52 -15.45 7.77 18.61
N ASP A 53 -16.66 8.27 18.33
CA ASP A 53 -17.63 8.71 19.36
C ASP A 53 -18.62 7.59 19.77
N GLY A 54 -18.51 6.43 19.17
CA GLY A 54 -19.36 5.26 19.38
C GLY A 54 -20.63 5.25 18.55
N ILE A 55 -20.79 6.22 17.65
CA ILE A 55 -21.96 6.33 16.74
C ILE A 55 -21.48 6.06 15.31
N SER A 56 -22.23 5.24 14.58
CA SER A 56 -21.91 4.97 13.17
C SER A 56 -22.33 6.15 12.30
N ASP A 57 -21.40 6.65 11.51
CA ASP A 57 -21.62 7.72 10.52
C ASP A 57 -22.04 7.14 9.19
N GLU A 58 -22.89 7.89 8.46
CA GLU A 58 -23.20 7.57 7.06
C GLU A 58 -22.03 7.93 6.15
N THR A 59 -21.68 7.01 5.26
CA THR A 59 -20.61 7.24 4.28
C THR A 59 -21.10 7.07 2.84
N ASN A 60 -20.33 7.56 1.89
CA ASN A 60 -20.55 7.31 0.46
C ASN A 60 -19.71 6.14 -0.07
N ILE A 61 -19.08 5.36 0.81
CA ILE A 61 -18.22 4.24 0.43
C ILE A 61 -19.09 3.05 0.09
N GLN A 62 -19.25 2.76 -1.19
CA GLN A 62 -20.00 1.59 -1.65
C GLN A 62 -19.34 0.31 -1.17
N GLY A 63 -20.11 -0.58 -0.58
CA GLY A 63 -19.61 -1.83 -0.01
C GLY A 63 -20.57 -2.43 0.97
N ARG A 64 -20.22 -3.56 1.54
CA ARG A 64 -20.93 -4.18 2.65
C ARG A 64 -19.99 -4.84 3.63
N PHE A 65 -20.45 -5.01 4.84
CA PHE A 65 -19.74 -5.82 5.81
C PHE A 65 -19.81 -7.31 5.46
N LEU A 66 -18.67 -8.00 5.69
CA LEU A 66 -18.59 -9.44 5.56
C LEU A 66 -19.38 -10.12 6.68
N SER A 67 -20.10 -11.19 6.36
CA SER A 67 -20.72 -12.05 7.35
C SER A 67 -19.70 -13.03 7.94
N GLU A 68 -20.01 -13.65 9.08
CA GLU A 68 -19.09 -14.56 9.78
C GLU A 68 -18.52 -15.67 8.88
N ASN A 69 -19.34 -16.23 7.98
CA ASN A 69 -18.93 -17.28 7.04
C ASN A 69 -18.11 -16.75 5.85
N GLU A 70 -17.95 -15.44 5.72
CA GLU A 70 -17.13 -14.79 4.68
C GLU A 70 -15.80 -14.25 5.22
N LEU A 71 -15.54 -14.40 6.51
CA LEU A 71 -14.32 -13.89 7.15
C LEU A 71 -13.09 -14.79 6.95
N ASN A 72 -13.18 -15.80 6.11
CA ASN A 72 -12.04 -16.65 5.73
C ASN A 72 -11.95 -16.77 4.20
N PHE A 73 -10.90 -16.19 3.62
CA PHE A 73 -10.59 -16.34 2.20
C PHE A 73 -9.58 -17.46 2.01
N THR A 74 -9.98 -18.50 1.30
CA THR A 74 -9.13 -19.66 1.00
C THR A 74 -8.50 -19.55 -0.39
N ASN A 75 -7.62 -20.50 -0.73
CA ASN A 75 -7.02 -20.58 -2.07
C ASN A 75 -7.82 -21.50 -3.03
N GLU A 76 -8.99 -22.00 -2.63
CA GLU A 76 -9.79 -22.89 -3.47
C GLU A 76 -10.35 -22.21 -4.70
N LYS A 77 -10.77 -20.94 -4.55
CA LYS A 77 -11.31 -20.10 -5.61
C LYS A 77 -10.81 -18.67 -5.48
N PRO A 78 -10.62 -17.95 -6.59
CA PRO A 78 -10.34 -16.53 -6.51
C PRO A 78 -11.54 -15.77 -5.98
N TYR A 79 -11.28 -14.67 -5.29
CA TYR A 79 -12.29 -13.71 -4.83
C TYR A 79 -12.32 -12.52 -5.77
N VAL A 80 -13.54 -12.03 -6.08
CA VAL A 80 -13.74 -10.82 -6.87
C VAL A 80 -14.62 -9.86 -6.09
N ILE A 81 -14.09 -8.71 -5.74
CA ILE A 81 -14.72 -7.76 -4.83
C ILE A 81 -15.18 -6.52 -5.61
N TYR A 82 -16.44 -6.18 -5.49
CA TYR A 82 -17.08 -4.98 -5.99
C TYR A 82 -17.47 -4.07 -4.82
N GLY A 83 -17.00 -2.83 -4.83
CA GLY A 83 -17.07 -1.96 -3.66
C GLY A 83 -16.10 -2.41 -2.56
N TYR A 84 -16.28 -1.95 -1.35
CA TYR A 84 -15.42 -2.33 -0.23
C TYR A 84 -16.01 -3.52 0.53
N ALA A 85 -15.16 -4.55 0.75
CA ALA A 85 -15.44 -5.62 1.69
C ALA A 85 -15.07 -5.14 3.10
N GLY A 86 -16.07 -4.81 3.91
CA GLY A 86 -15.87 -4.32 5.27
C GLY A 86 -15.65 -5.46 6.27
N VAL A 87 -14.59 -5.39 7.05
CA VAL A 87 -14.37 -6.27 8.21
C VAL A 87 -15.02 -5.63 9.41
N PRO A 88 -16.04 -6.25 10.01
CA PRO A 88 -16.77 -5.67 11.13
C PRO A 88 -15.89 -5.49 12.38
N ASN A 89 -16.32 -4.64 13.30
CA ASN A 89 -15.72 -4.49 14.62
C ASN A 89 -15.61 -5.85 15.34
N ASN A 90 -14.53 -6.05 16.07
CA ASN A 90 -14.26 -7.30 16.81
C ASN A 90 -14.20 -8.55 15.92
N SER A 91 -13.99 -8.40 14.63
CA SER A 91 -13.90 -9.52 13.67
C SER A 91 -12.52 -9.59 13.06
N ILE A 92 -12.14 -10.78 12.60
CA ILE A 92 -10.85 -11.04 11.95
C ILE A 92 -11.12 -11.58 10.55
N LEU A 93 -10.69 -10.87 9.53
CA LEU A 93 -10.60 -11.43 8.19
C LEU A 93 -9.30 -12.20 8.06
N THR A 94 -9.40 -13.50 7.87
CA THR A 94 -8.25 -14.38 7.60
C THR A 94 -8.14 -14.65 6.11
N ILE A 95 -6.96 -14.52 5.54
CA ILE A 95 -6.69 -14.83 4.13
C ILE A 95 -5.57 -15.86 4.09
N ASP A 96 -5.90 -17.04 3.61
CA ASP A 96 -4.98 -18.18 3.58
C ASP A 96 -3.94 -18.04 2.47
N LYS A 97 -2.81 -18.72 2.64
CA LYS A 97 -1.75 -18.78 1.63
C LYS A 97 -2.30 -19.21 0.27
N GLY A 98 -1.75 -18.58 -0.76
CA GLY A 98 -2.11 -18.87 -2.15
C GLY A 98 -3.43 -18.26 -2.61
N ALA A 99 -4.16 -17.56 -1.73
CA ALA A 99 -5.40 -16.86 -2.11
C ALA A 99 -5.14 -15.79 -3.19
N ARG A 100 -6.10 -15.63 -4.08
CA ARG A 100 -6.11 -14.62 -5.15
C ARG A 100 -7.33 -13.71 -4.97
N VAL A 101 -7.07 -12.42 -4.77
CA VAL A 101 -8.12 -11.44 -4.49
C VAL A 101 -8.07 -10.35 -5.57
N HIS A 102 -9.13 -10.28 -6.35
CA HIS A 102 -9.27 -9.33 -7.44
C HIS A 102 -10.30 -8.26 -7.08
N PHE A 103 -10.02 -7.04 -7.46
CA PHE A 103 -10.86 -5.90 -7.15
C PHE A 103 -11.36 -5.22 -8.42
N HIS A 104 -12.63 -4.93 -8.44
CA HIS A 104 -13.21 -4.03 -9.43
C HIS A 104 -12.77 -2.57 -9.15
N SER A 105 -13.01 -1.67 -10.09
CA SER A 105 -12.69 -0.24 -9.88
C SER A 105 -13.40 0.31 -8.64
N ASN A 106 -12.72 1.20 -7.89
CA ASN A 106 -13.20 1.80 -6.64
C ASN A 106 -13.57 0.78 -5.55
N SER A 107 -12.93 -0.39 -5.56
CA SER A 107 -13.15 -1.47 -4.59
C SER A 107 -11.95 -1.64 -3.68
N GLY A 108 -12.11 -2.36 -2.58
CA GLY A 108 -11.04 -2.60 -1.64
C GLY A 108 -11.45 -3.46 -0.45
N ILE A 109 -10.59 -3.50 0.56
CA ILE A 109 -10.92 -4.04 1.89
C ILE A 109 -10.87 -2.89 2.88
N LEU A 110 -11.84 -2.81 3.79
CA LEU A 110 -11.89 -1.83 4.85
C LEU A 110 -11.99 -2.54 6.19
N VAL A 111 -11.02 -2.29 7.08
CA VAL A 111 -10.97 -2.88 8.42
C VAL A 111 -11.36 -1.82 9.43
N THR A 112 -12.47 -2.04 10.12
CA THR A 112 -13.01 -1.08 11.10
C THR A 112 -12.24 -1.10 12.42
N SER A 113 -12.58 -0.18 13.31
CA SER A 113 -12.06 -0.14 14.68
C SER A 113 -12.26 -1.49 15.37
N GLU A 114 -11.27 -1.95 16.15
CA GLU A 114 -11.25 -3.26 16.82
C GLU A 114 -11.32 -4.48 15.86
N GLY A 115 -11.42 -4.25 14.56
CA GLY A 115 -11.27 -5.29 13.54
C GLY A 115 -9.81 -5.57 13.22
N SER A 116 -9.54 -6.70 12.59
CA SER A 116 -8.20 -7.03 12.09
C SER A 116 -8.23 -7.81 10.78
N ILE A 117 -7.09 -7.76 10.06
CA ILE A 117 -6.83 -8.59 8.90
C ILE A 117 -5.57 -9.42 9.12
N GLN A 118 -5.66 -10.72 8.84
CA GLN A 118 -4.57 -11.69 8.96
C GLN A 118 -4.31 -12.33 7.60
N ILE A 119 -3.27 -11.86 6.91
CA ILE A 119 -2.87 -12.37 5.60
C ILE A 119 -1.72 -13.34 5.78
N ASN A 120 -1.98 -14.62 5.58
CA ASN A 120 -1.12 -15.75 5.94
C ASN A 120 -0.42 -16.35 4.71
N GLY A 121 0.12 -15.52 3.82
CA GLY A 121 0.97 -16.01 2.75
C GLY A 121 2.21 -16.75 3.28
N GLU A 122 2.79 -17.59 2.45
CA GLU A 122 4.03 -18.31 2.72
C GLU A 122 5.00 -18.16 1.54
N PHE A 123 6.26 -18.54 1.77
CA PHE A 123 7.27 -18.53 0.71
C PHE A 123 6.89 -19.49 -0.41
N SER A 124 6.95 -19.00 -1.65
CA SER A 124 6.69 -19.78 -2.87
C SER A 124 7.99 -20.38 -3.42
N GLN A 125 7.97 -21.66 -3.77
CA GLN A 125 9.10 -22.29 -4.44
C GLN A 125 9.22 -21.81 -5.89
N ASP A 126 8.09 -21.63 -6.56
CA ASP A 126 8.01 -21.04 -7.89
C ASP A 126 7.80 -19.52 -7.79
N GLN A 127 8.84 -18.76 -8.08
CA GLN A 127 8.82 -17.31 -7.99
C GLN A 127 8.13 -16.61 -9.18
N GLU A 128 7.68 -17.37 -10.18
CA GLU A 128 6.86 -16.84 -11.28
C GLU A 128 5.37 -17.03 -10.99
N VAL A 129 5.00 -18.19 -10.47
CA VAL A 129 3.60 -18.54 -10.14
C VAL A 129 3.16 -17.97 -8.79
N LEU A 130 4.09 -17.85 -7.82
CA LEU A 130 3.83 -17.37 -6.47
C LEU A 130 2.71 -18.15 -5.79
N GLU A 131 2.80 -19.49 -5.82
CA GLU A 131 1.72 -20.42 -5.45
C GLU A 131 1.27 -20.29 -4.00
N ASN A 132 2.15 -19.85 -3.10
CA ASN A 132 1.85 -19.69 -1.68
C ASN A 132 1.70 -18.21 -1.25
N GLU A 133 2.12 -17.25 -2.07
CA GLU A 133 1.89 -15.83 -1.77
C GLU A 133 0.40 -15.47 -1.95
N VAL A 134 -0.08 -14.52 -1.18
CA VAL A 134 -1.41 -13.92 -1.39
C VAL A 134 -1.27 -12.77 -2.36
N ILE A 135 -2.08 -12.75 -3.42
CA ILE A 135 -2.00 -11.72 -4.45
C ILE A 135 -3.28 -10.87 -4.44
N PHE A 136 -3.08 -9.56 -4.37
CA PHE A 136 -4.10 -8.53 -4.48
C PHE A 136 -3.87 -7.71 -5.74
N GLU A 137 -4.85 -7.69 -6.66
CA GLU A 137 -4.74 -6.99 -7.93
C GLU A 137 -6.12 -6.58 -8.48
N GLY A 138 -6.14 -5.79 -9.57
CA GLY A 138 -7.39 -5.47 -10.26
C GLY A 138 -8.01 -6.69 -10.96
N ASP A 139 -9.31 -6.62 -11.24
CA ASP A 139 -10.07 -7.67 -11.95
C ASP A 139 -9.87 -7.65 -13.47
N ARG A 140 -9.06 -6.71 -13.98
CA ARG A 140 -8.68 -6.63 -15.40
C ARG A 140 -7.48 -7.55 -15.66
N LEU A 141 -7.77 -8.77 -16.12
CA LEU A 141 -6.76 -9.82 -16.33
C LEU A 141 -6.05 -9.77 -17.69
N GLU A 142 -6.38 -8.79 -18.53
CA GLU A 142 -5.69 -8.57 -19.80
C GLU A 142 -4.24 -8.15 -19.59
N ASN A 143 -3.31 -8.69 -20.37
CA ASN A 143 -1.89 -8.37 -20.26
C ASN A 143 -1.58 -6.86 -20.32
N SER A 144 -2.38 -6.07 -21.02
CA SER A 144 -2.26 -4.60 -21.06
C SER A 144 -2.50 -3.93 -19.71
N PHE A 145 -3.24 -4.57 -18.80
CA PHE A 145 -3.55 -4.07 -17.47
C PHE A 145 -2.65 -4.66 -16.37
N ALA A 146 -1.81 -5.64 -16.68
CA ALA A 146 -0.97 -6.34 -15.69
C ALA A 146 -0.11 -5.40 -14.83
N ASN A 147 0.27 -4.24 -15.36
CA ASN A 147 1.09 -3.23 -14.68
C ASN A 147 0.47 -1.83 -14.75
N THR A 148 -0.84 -1.72 -14.96
CA THR A 148 -1.54 -0.43 -14.96
C THR A 148 -1.92 -0.04 -13.53
N PRO A 149 -1.42 1.08 -12.99
CA PRO A 149 -1.74 1.49 -11.63
C PRO A 149 -3.16 2.06 -11.52
N GLY A 150 -3.72 2.06 -10.30
CA GLY A 150 -4.99 2.70 -10.00
C GLY A 150 -6.22 1.93 -10.48
N GLN A 151 -6.14 0.61 -10.62
CA GLN A 151 -7.30 -0.20 -11.03
C GLN A 151 -8.33 -0.38 -9.92
N TRP A 152 -7.92 -0.29 -8.67
CA TRP A 152 -8.76 -0.45 -7.49
C TRP A 152 -8.33 0.51 -6.37
N GLY A 153 -9.09 0.55 -5.28
CA GLY A 153 -8.89 1.48 -4.18
C GLY A 153 -7.69 1.13 -3.31
N THR A 154 -7.94 0.51 -2.16
CA THR A 154 -6.90 0.27 -1.15
C THR A 154 -7.30 -0.86 -0.18
N ILE A 155 -6.32 -1.41 0.54
CA ILE A 155 -6.53 -2.06 1.83
C ILE A 155 -6.49 -0.96 2.88
N TRP A 156 -7.65 -0.65 3.46
CA TRP A 156 -7.84 0.48 4.37
C TRP A 156 -8.00 0.01 5.81
N LEU A 157 -7.01 0.33 6.62
CA LEU A 157 -6.99 0.05 8.04
C LEU A 157 -7.42 1.32 8.77
N LEU A 158 -8.68 1.37 9.20
CA LEU A 158 -9.23 2.53 9.89
C LEU A 158 -8.62 2.73 11.28
N SER A 159 -8.83 3.93 11.80
CA SER A 159 -8.50 4.27 13.17
C SER A 159 -9.02 3.22 14.14
N GLY A 160 -8.17 2.76 15.07
CA GLY A 160 -8.52 1.74 16.04
C GLY A 160 -8.52 0.29 15.54
N SER A 161 -8.28 0.02 14.25
CA SER A 161 -8.01 -1.36 13.81
C SER A 161 -6.72 -1.87 14.44
N THR A 162 -6.66 -3.16 14.80
CA THR A 162 -5.56 -3.70 15.61
C THR A 162 -5.03 -5.02 15.08
N ASN A 163 -3.76 -5.32 15.39
CA ASN A 163 -3.16 -6.61 15.07
C ASN A 163 -3.29 -7.01 13.58
N ASN A 164 -3.20 -6.04 12.67
CA ASN A 164 -3.20 -6.34 11.25
C ASN A 164 -1.86 -6.95 10.86
N ILE A 165 -1.88 -8.13 10.27
CA ILE A 165 -0.67 -8.87 9.90
C ILE A 165 -0.71 -9.21 8.42
N ILE A 166 0.36 -8.89 7.71
CA ILE A 166 0.52 -9.19 6.28
C ILE A 166 1.84 -9.94 6.08
N ASN A 167 1.75 -11.17 5.64
CA ASN A 167 2.92 -11.99 5.35
C ASN A 167 2.88 -12.50 3.92
N TYR A 168 4.02 -12.48 3.24
CA TYR A 168 4.20 -13.02 1.89
C TYR A 168 3.06 -12.66 0.94
N SER A 169 2.89 -11.36 0.73
CA SER A 169 1.82 -10.82 -0.11
C SER A 169 2.39 -9.95 -1.22
N THR A 170 1.74 -10.01 -2.37
CA THR A 170 1.96 -9.08 -3.47
C THR A 170 0.71 -8.22 -3.66
N ILE A 171 0.83 -6.92 -3.41
CA ILE A 171 -0.23 -5.92 -3.58
C ILE A 171 0.14 -5.06 -4.77
N LYS A 172 -0.66 -5.08 -5.84
CA LYS A 172 -0.31 -4.34 -7.05
C LYS A 172 -1.49 -3.64 -7.70
N ASN A 173 -1.17 -2.57 -8.42
CA ASN A 173 -2.10 -1.81 -9.25
C ASN A 173 -3.22 -1.08 -8.47
N ALA A 174 -3.05 -0.85 -7.18
CA ALA A 174 -3.98 -0.08 -6.35
C ALA A 174 -3.90 1.43 -6.61
N THR A 175 -4.87 2.17 -6.10
CA THR A 175 -4.73 3.63 -5.92
C THR A 175 -3.76 3.92 -4.77
N ILE A 176 -3.99 3.33 -3.61
CA ILE A 176 -3.06 3.28 -2.48
C ILE A 176 -2.92 1.80 -2.11
N GLY A 177 -1.69 1.27 -2.06
CA GLY A 177 -1.50 -0.13 -1.71
C GLY A 177 -2.11 -0.46 -0.34
N ILE A 178 -1.66 0.22 0.70
CA ILE A 178 -2.20 0.13 2.06
C ILE A 178 -2.38 1.54 2.62
N TYR A 179 -3.56 1.83 3.14
CA TYR A 179 -3.85 3.06 3.85
C TYR A 179 -4.11 2.74 5.33
N VAL A 180 -3.32 3.36 6.22
CA VAL A 180 -3.37 3.12 7.67
C VAL A 180 -3.66 4.43 8.37
N GLU A 181 -4.77 4.48 9.10
CA GLU A 181 -5.19 5.65 9.87
C GLU A 181 -4.96 5.43 11.36
N ASP A 182 -4.85 6.51 12.05
CA ASP A 182 -4.58 6.74 13.46
C ASP A 182 -4.63 5.52 14.38
N GLN A 183 -3.54 5.27 15.07
CA GLN A 183 -3.53 4.29 16.14
C GLN A 183 -4.05 4.91 17.44
N LEU A 184 -5.17 4.42 17.92
CA LEU A 184 -5.69 4.78 19.25
C LEU A 184 -4.89 4.05 20.33
N ASN A 185 -3.90 4.75 20.91
CA ASN A 185 -3.21 4.40 22.18
C ASN A 185 -3.02 2.91 22.49
N THR A 186 -2.29 2.19 21.65
CA THR A 186 -1.91 0.80 21.94
C THR A 186 -0.39 0.66 22.07
N ASN A 187 0.07 -0.26 22.91
CA ASN A 187 1.48 -0.61 23.03
C ASN A 187 1.92 -1.61 21.94
N THR A 188 1.07 -1.88 20.95
CA THR A 188 1.31 -2.83 19.87
C THR A 188 1.26 -2.12 18.53
N TYR A 189 1.97 -2.63 17.54
CA TYR A 189 1.87 -2.09 16.19
C TYR A 189 0.48 -2.37 15.59
N GLN A 190 -0.07 -1.36 14.93
CA GLN A 190 -1.35 -1.46 14.22
C GLN A 190 -1.21 -2.36 12.99
N LEU A 191 -0.06 -2.25 12.28
CA LEU A 191 0.26 -3.08 11.14
C LEU A 191 1.65 -3.72 11.30
N THR A 192 1.70 -5.03 11.12
CA THR A 192 2.94 -5.80 10.93
C THR A 192 2.95 -6.34 9.50
N ILE A 193 3.98 -5.98 8.71
CA ILE A 193 4.09 -6.45 7.33
C ILE A 193 5.46 -7.08 7.09
N ASN A 194 5.48 -8.31 6.61
CA ASN A 194 6.71 -9.07 6.39
C ASN A 194 6.74 -9.74 5.02
N ASN A 195 7.94 -9.84 4.45
CA ASN A 195 8.21 -10.60 3.22
C ASN A 195 7.23 -10.26 2.09
N SER A 196 6.87 -9.00 1.93
CA SER A 196 5.77 -8.57 1.07
C SER A 196 6.22 -7.54 0.04
N LYS A 197 5.44 -7.39 -1.02
CA LYS A 197 5.73 -6.52 -2.15
C LYS A 197 4.54 -5.62 -2.45
N ILE A 198 4.79 -4.33 -2.71
CA ILE A 198 3.76 -3.36 -3.11
C ILE A 198 4.23 -2.66 -4.37
N TYR A 199 3.47 -2.79 -5.46
CA TYR A 199 3.89 -2.28 -6.76
C TYR A 199 2.78 -1.52 -7.48
N ASN A 200 3.19 -0.52 -8.28
CA ASN A 200 2.32 0.17 -9.23
C ASN A 200 1.10 0.82 -8.58
N SER A 201 1.28 1.51 -7.47
CA SER A 201 0.21 2.31 -6.86
C SER A 201 0.09 3.65 -7.58
N SER A 202 -1.11 4.05 -8.03
CA SER A 202 -1.26 5.33 -8.73
C SER A 202 -1.02 6.55 -7.84
N ASN A 203 -1.07 6.36 -6.52
CA ASN A 203 -0.82 7.40 -5.52
C ASN A 203 0.30 6.95 -4.56
N PHE A 204 0.00 6.32 -3.43
CA PHE A 204 0.98 5.87 -2.46
C PHE A 204 1.12 4.35 -2.44
N GLY A 205 2.34 3.85 -2.18
CA GLY A 205 2.52 2.44 -1.82
C GLY A 205 1.92 2.15 -0.45
N ILE A 206 2.42 2.81 0.59
CA ILE A 206 1.82 2.88 1.92
C ILE A 206 1.62 4.35 2.28
N LEU A 207 0.39 4.70 2.66
CA LEU A 207 0.07 5.97 3.31
C LEU A 207 -0.30 5.68 4.76
N ALA A 208 0.50 6.18 5.68
CA ALA A 208 0.32 6.00 7.11
C ALA A 208 0.11 7.36 7.78
N LYS A 209 -1.00 7.52 8.51
CA LYS A 209 -1.32 8.74 9.25
C LYS A 209 -1.37 8.44 10.74
N SER A 210 -0.51 9.08 11.53
CA SER A 210 -0.43 8.92 13.01
C SER A 210 -0.48 7.46 13.46
N SER A 211 0.02 6.54 12.66
CA SER A 211 -0.14 5.09 12.84
C SER A 211 1.11 4.44 13.42
N SER A 212 1.06 3.15 13.70
CA SER A 212 2.24 2.39 14.08
C SER A 212 2.43 1.17 13.19
N ILE A 213 3.60 1.10 12.56
CA ILE A 213 3.92 0.06 11.59
C ILE A 213 5.27 -0.56 11.90
N THR A 214 5.32 -1.89 11.93
CA THR A 214 6.58 -2.62 11.82
C THR A 214 6.65 -3.38 10.50
N ALA A 215 7.79 -3.28 9.81
CA ALA A 215 8.00 -3.94 8.52
C ALA A 215 9.34 -4.64 8.45
N SER A 216 9.35 -5.82 7.87
CA SER A 216 10.58 -6.58 7.61
C SER A 216 10.54 -7.23 6.23
N ASN A 217 11.63 -7.13 5.46
CA ASN A 217 11.67 -7.64 4.09
C ASN A 217 10.53 -7.10 3.19
N LEU A 218 10.24 -5.81 3.31
CA LEU A 218 9.22 -5.15 2.50
C LEU A 218 9.85 -4.48 1.29
N VAL A 219 9.29 -4.73 0.12
CA VAL A 219 9.68 -4.07 -1.13
C VAL A 219 8.53 -3.21 -1.63
N ILE A 220 8.78 -1.91 -1.82
CA ILE A 220 7.82 -0.99 -2.42
C ILE A 220 8.45 -0.31 -3.62
N ASN A 221 7.72 -0.26 -4.75
CA ASN A 221 8.20 0.43 -5.95
C ASN A 221 7.05 0.97 -6.79
N LYS A 222 7.34 2.01 -7.58
CA LYS A 222 6.45 2.58 -8.60
C LYS A 222 5.13 3.10 -7.99
N SER A 223 5.25 4.19 -7.25
CA SER A 223 4.12 4.93 -6.68
C SER A 223 4.05 6.33 -7.28
N GLY A 224 2.86 6.78 -7.67
CA GLY A 224 2.65 8.09 -8.30
C GLY A 224 2.98 9.28 -7.39
N GLN A 225 3.00 9.05 -6.08
CA GLN A 225 3.47 9.98 -5.05
C GLN A 225 4.65 9.34 -4.31
N SER A 226 4.54 9.03 -3.03
CA SER A 226 5.58 8.35 -2.28
C SER A 226 5.35 6.85 -2.18
N SER A 227 6.43 6.07 -2.17
CA SER A 227 6.35 4.64 -1.92
C SER A 227 5.98 4.35 -0.47
N PHE A 228 6.55 5.09 0.48
CA PHE A 228 6.18 5.06 1.88
C PHE A 228 6.04 6.48 2.42
N ALA A 229 4.86 6.83 2.90
CA ALA A 229 4.57 8.11 3.54
C ALA A 229 4.12 7.89 4.98
N ALA A 230 4.98 8.27 5.95
CA ALA A 230 4.69 8.33 7.36
C ALA A 230 4.31 9.77 7.72
N THR A 231 3.01 10.03 7.89
CA THR A 231 2.49 11.39 8.02
C THR A 231 1.76 11.60 9.35
N TYR A 232 1.77 12.84 9.83
CA TYR A 232 1.08 13.28 11.05
C TYR A 232 1.61 12.66 12.34
N GLY A 233 2.85 12.13 12.34
CA GLY A 233 3.44 11.45 13.48
C GLY A 233 3.33 9.93 13.41
N GLY A 234 3.46 9.26 14.56
CA GLY A 234 3.35 7.80 14.65
C GLY A 234 4.65 7.09 15.03
N GLN A 235 4.63 5.76 15.00
CA GLN A 235 5.75 4.90 15.36
C GLN A 235 6.06 3.88 14.26
N TYR A 236 7.29 3.90 13.75
CA TYR A 236 7.68 3.10 12.60
C TYR A 236 9.00 2.39 12.86
N GLU A 237 9.02 1.06 12.65
CA GLU A 237 10.21 0.21 12.73
C GLU A 237 10.35 -0.59 11.44
N LEU A 238 11.29 -0.21 10.58
CA LEU A 238 11.51 -0.85 9.29
C LEU A 238 12.88 -1.54 9.26
N ASN A 239 12.92 -2.79 8.82
CA ASN A 239 14.14 -3.56 8.76
C ASN A 239 14.25 -4.37 7.46
N HIS A 240 15.41 -4.34 6.80
CA HIS A 240 15.65 -4.99 5.51
C HIS A 240 14.60 -4.60 4.44
N CYS A 241 14.25 -3.31 4.35
CA CYS A 241 13.26 -2.83 3.41
C CYS A 241 13.93 -2.22 2.17
N THR A 242 13.26 -2.37 1.03
CA THR A 242 13.62 -1.68 -0.22
C THR A 242 12.48 -0.72 -0.57
N ILE A 243 12.65 0.54 -0.24
CA ILE A 243 11.69 1.61 -0.49
C ILE A 243 12.18 2.40 -1.70
N THR A 244 11.72 2.02 -2.88
CA THR A 244 12.15 2.63 -4.12
C THR A 244 10.99 3.24 -4.87
N ASN A 245 11.26 4.20 -5.76
CA ASN A 245 10.23 4.76 -6.59
C ASN A 245 10.72 5.08 -8.01
N PHE A 246 10.70 4.08 -8.87
CA PHE A 246 11.02 4.19 -10.28
C PHE A 246 9.73 4.43 -11.10
N TRP A 247 8.95 5.42 -10.67
CA TRP A 247 7.72 5.80 -11.34
C TRP A 247 7.99 6.48 -12.69
N ASN A 248 7.29 6.04 -13.73
CA ASN A 248 7.47 6.51 -15.09
C ASN A 248 6.16 6.76 -15.87
N ASN A 249 5.01 6.74 -15.16
CA ASN A 249 3.71 6.94 -15.84
C ASN A 249 3.28 8.41 -15.90
N SER A 250 3.81 9.25 -15.01
CA SER A 250 3.54 10.68 -14.96
C SER A 250 4.63 11.41 -14.16
N PHE A 251 4.54 12.73 -14.09
CA PHE A 251 5.39 13.52 -13.18
C PHE A 251 5.09 13.12 -11.72
N ARG A 252 6.16 12.93 -10.94
CA ARG A 252 6.11 12.65 -9.51
C ARG A 252 6.64 13.85 -8.73
N GLN A 253 5.95 14.21 -7.66
CA GLN A 253 6.28 15.40 -6.87
C GLN A 253 6.98 15.08 -5.55
N PHE A 254 6.70 13.91 -4.96
CA PHE A 254 7.23 13.52 -3.65
C PHE A 254 8.31 12.44 -3.76
N PRO A 255 9.22 12.33 -2.78
CA PRO A 255 10.27 11.31 -2.75
C PRO A 255 9.72 9.90 -2.49
N SER A 256 10.57 8.90 -2.62
CA SER A 256 10.23 7.51 -2.26
C SER A 256 9.79 7.38 -0.81
N LEU A 257 10.51 8.05 0.11
CA LEU A 257 10.23 8.06 1.54
C LEU A 257 9.92 9.49 2.00
N LEU A 258 8.69 9.70 2.46
CA LEU A 258 8.23 10.95 3.07
C LEU A 258 7.92 10.72 4.55
N ILE A 259 8.45 11.57 5.40
CA ILE A 259 8.24 11.56 6.86
C ILE A 259 7.81 12.94 7.30
N ASN A 260 6.67 13.09 7.96
CA ASN A 260 6.29 14.33 8.61
C ASN A 260 5.51 14.11 9.90
N ASN A 261 5.56 15.11 10.79
CA ASN A 261 4.88 15.06 12.10
C ASN A 261 3.71 16.04 12.21
N TYR A 262 3.22 16.59 11.12
CA TYR A 262 2.16 17.60 11.13
C TYR A 262 1.20 17.46 9.94
N TRP A 263 0.05 18.12 10.07
CA TRP A 263 -0.92 18.28 8.99
C TRP A 263 -1.28 19.75 8.79
N ILE A 264 -1.44 20.14 7.53
CA ILE A 264 -1.84 21.48 7.12
C ILE A 264 -3.23 21.41 6.47
N ASP A 265 -4.16 22.28 6.91
CA ASP A 265 -5.46 22.43 6.26
C ASP A 265 -5.36 23.17 4.90
N SER A 266 -6.47 23.30 4.21
CA SER A 266 -6.55 24.00 2.92
C SER A 266 -6.20 25.49 2.99
N ASN A 267 -6.16 26.08 4.18
CA ASN A 267 -5.81 27.49 4.41
C ASN A 267 -4.34 27.65 4.84
N GLY A 268 -3.59 26.56 4.96
CA GLY A 268 -2.20 26.55 5.41
C GLY A 268 -2.02 26.59 6.92
N ASN A 269 -3.09 26.36 7.71
CA ASN A 269 -2.95 26.27 9.16
C ASN A 269 -2.51 24.87 9.57
N VAL A 270 -1.55 24.79 10.47
CA VAL A 270 -1.17 23.53 11.08
C VAL A 270 -2.24 23.12 12.08
N LEU A 271 -2.93 22.03 11.79
CA LEU A 271 -4.06 21.54 12.60
C LEU A 271 -3.63 20.58 13.67
N ASN A 272 -2.60 19.80 13.43
CA ASN A 272 -2.14 18.79 14.37
C ASN A 272 -0.65 18.54 14.16
N ASN A 273 0.06 18.36 15.27
CA ASN A 273 1.38 17.76 15.29
C ASN A 273 1.38 16.64 16.32
N SER A 274 2.02 15.51 15.97
CA SER A 274 2.10 14.35 16.84
C SER A 274 3.53 13.86 16.92
N ASN A 275 3.86 13.20 18.03
CA ASN A 275 5.17 12.57 18.18
C ASN A 275 5.41 11.59 17.03
N LEU A 276 6.59 11.69 16.43
CA LEU A 276 7.03 10.76 15.41
C LEU A 276 8.30 10.06 15.89
N ASN A 277 8.27 8.73 15.82
CA ASN A 277 9.45 7.89 16.01
C ASN A 277 9.62 7.01 14.77
N PHE A 278 10.70 7.21 14.01
CA PHE A 278 10.94 6.48 12.78
C PHE A 278 12.34 5.86 12.78
N ASN A 279 12.39 4.53 12.86
CA ASN A 279 13.64 3.78 12.80
C ASN A 279 13.67 2.93 11.54
N ILE A 280 14.76 2.99 10.80
CA ILE A 280 14.95 2.15 9.62
C ILE A 280 16.37 1.61 9.59
N ASN A 281 16.47 0.30 9.39
CA ASN A 281 17.75 -0.42 9.42
C ASN A 281 17.94 -1.28 8.17
N ASN A 282 19.21 -1.44 7.75
CA ASN A 282 19.59 -2.38 6.69
C ASN A 282 18.76 -2.23 5.40
N SER A 283 18.50 -1.00 4.97
CA SER A 283 17.47 -0.72 3.97
C SER A 283 17.99 0.16 2.83
N ILE A 284 17.27 0.13 1.72
CA ILE A 284 17.55 0.91 0.50
C ILE A 284 16.43 1.92 0.27
N ILE A 285 16.79 3.20 0.13
CA ILE A 285 15.87 4.28 -0.29
C ILE A 285 16.43 4.87 -1.58
N SER A 286 15.73 4.66 -2.70
CA SER A 286 16.21 5.07 -4.02
C SER A 286 15.04 5.30 -5.00
N GLY A 287 15.34 5.75 -6.21
CA GLY A 287 14.35 5.99 -7.25
C GLY A 287 14.90 6.85 -8.38
N ASN A 288 14.02 7.41 -9.20
CA ASN A 288 14.42 8.21 -10.36
C ASN A 288 14.59 9.71 -10.06
N GLU A 289 14.12 10.21 -8.90
CA GLU A 289 14.35 11.60 -8.51
C GLU A 289 15.76 11.81 -7.89
N ASN A 290 16.20 13.05 -7.84
CA ASN A 290 17.49 13.37 -7.21
C ASN A 290 17.47 13.20 -5.69
N ILE A 291 16.34 13.48 -5.08
CA ILE A 291 16.11 13.39 -3.64
C ILE A 291 14.96 12.41 -3.40
N GLU A 292 15.30 11.26 -2.80
CA GLU A 292 14.33 10.18 -2.55
C GLU A 292 13.96 10.01 -1.08
N PHE A 293 14.34 10.99 -0.28
CA PHE A 293 14.08 11.03 1.15
C PHE A 293 13.77 12.46 1.59
N LEU A 294 12.64 12.67 2.27
CA LEU A 294 12.25 13.97 2.80
C LEU A 294 11.70 13.83 4.22
N ILE A 295 12.18 14.71 5.09
CA ILE A 295 11.64 14.92 6.44
C ILE A 295 11.11 16.35 6.53
N GLU A 296 9.83 16.47 6.82
CA GLU A 296 9.16 17.74 7.09
C GLU A 296 8.75 17.80 8.56
N GLN A 297 9.22 18.81 9.26
CA GLN A 297 9.05 18.96 10.69
C GLN A 297 8.42 20.31 11.01
N PHE A 298 7.36 20.29 11.81
CA PHE A 298 6.75 21.51 12.33
C PHE A 298 7.28 21.89 13.72
N ASP A 299 7.43 20.90 14.61
CA ASP A 299 7.97 21.08 15.95
C ASP A 299 9.18 20.15 16.17
N GLU A 300 10.35 20.74 16.46
CA GLU A 300 11.60 20.00 16.63
C GLU A 300 11.57 19.01 17.80
N THR A 301 10.73 19.24 18.79
CA THR A 301 10.65 18.41 20.00
C THR A 301 9.95 17.07 19.76
N ASN A 302 9.15 16.96 18.71
CA ASN A 302 8.24 15.82 18.49
C ASN A 302 8.67 14.89 17.35
N LEU A 303 9.89 15.05 16.81
CA LEU A 303 10.38 14.23 15.71
C LEU A 303 11.70 13.54 16.08
N ASN A 304 11.64 12.21 16.23
CA ASN A 304 12.78 11.35 16.45
C ASN A 304 12.92 10.36 15.30
N PHE A 305 14.12 10.23 14.75
CA PHE A 305 14.36 9.24 13.71
C PHE A 305 15.79 8.73 13.75
N LYS A 306 15.98 7.49 13.29
CA LYS A 306 17.30 6.91 13.08
C LYS A 306 17.34 6.06 11.82
N PHE A 307 18.37 6.29 11.02
CA PHE A 307 18.74 5.47 9.88
C PHE A 307 20.06 4.75 10.21
N LYS A 308 20.06 3.44 10.05
CA LYS A 308 21.24 2.63 10.31
C LYS A 308 21.49 1.62 9.19
N ASN A 309 22.75 1.55 8.71
CA ASN A 309 23.16 0.67 7.61
C ASN A 309 22.25 0.84 6.37
N CYS A 310 21.98 2.07 5.96
CA CYS A 310 21.07 2.35 4.85
C CYS A 310 21.82 2.94 3.67
N MET A 311 21.32 2.61 2.47
CA MET A 311 21.68 3.30 1.24
C MET A 311 20.58 4.29 0.90
N ILE A 312 20.94 5.57 0.71
CA ILE A 312 19.98 6.65 0.49
C ILE A 312 20.40 7.47 -0.73
N LYS A 313 19.47 7.66 -1.66
CA LYS A 313 19.65 8.60 -2.77
C LYS A 313 19.23 10.00 -2.34
N PHE A 314 20.23 10.90 -2.22
CA PHE A 314 20.02 12.28 -1.79
C PHE A 314 21.05 13.20 -2.47
N ASN A 315 20.74 13.62 -3.70
CA ASN A 315 21.59 14.53 -4.49
C ASN A 315 21.01 15.95 -4.41
N ASP A 316 21.39 16.71 -3.38
CA ASP A 316 20.98 18.11 -3.17
C ASP A 316 21.86 19.08 -4.00
N TYR A 317 21.71 19.03 -5.32
CA TYR A 317 22.48 19.89 -6.25
C TYR A 317 22.23 21.38 -6.06
N ASN A 318 21.11 21.76 -5.50
CA ASN A 318 20.73 23.15 -5.28
C ASN A 318 21.02 23.63 -3.85
N GLU A 319 21.63 22.80 -3.02
CA GLU A 319 21.97 23.07 -1.61
C GLU A 319 20.80 23.55 -0.75
N ILE A 320 19.56 23.09 -1.08
CA ILE A 320 18.33 23.48 -0.39
C ILE A 320 18.31 22.99 1.06
N PHE A 321 18.92 21.83 1.31
CA PHE A 321 18.94 21.17 2.63
C PHE A 321 20.25 21.39 3.40
N THR A 322 21.20 22.09 2.81
CA THR A 322 22.49 22.36 3.42
C THR A 322 22.33 23.13 4.73
N GLY A 323 22.93 22.64 5.81
CA GLY A 323 22.87 23.26 7.15
C GLY A 323 21.61 22.96 7.94
N GLN A 324 20.66 22.21 7.41
CA GLN A 324 19.48 21.77 8.16
C GLN A 324 19.81 20.53 9.00
N ASN A 325 19.47 20.56 10.30
CA ASN A 325 19.80 19.51 11.27
C ASN A 325 19.24 18.12 10.91
N ASN A 326 18.15 18.06 10.16
CA ASN A 326 17.53 16.79 9.76
C ASN A 326 18.28 16.13 8.59
N TYR A 327 19.19 16.84 7.93
CA TYR A 327 19.99 16.34 6.80
C TYR A 327 21.48 16.38 7.07
N ASP A 328 21.87 16.46 8.35
CA ASP A 328 23.27 16.28 8.77
C ASP A 328 23.60 14.77 8.85
N PHE A 329 24.00 14.19 7.72
CA PHE A 329 24.35 12.78 7.61
C PHE A 329 25.62 12.39 8.41
N LEU A 330 26.31 13.35 9.01
CA LEU A 330 27.44 13.09 9.93
C LEU A 330 26.98 12.94 11.39
N ASN A 331 25.74 13.30 11.69
CA ASN A 331 25.18 13.14 13.03
C ASN A 331 24.87 11.65 13.32
N LEU A 332 25.71 10.99 14.11
CA LEU A 332 25.59 9.56 14.43
C LEU A 332 24.38 9.21 15.30
N GLU A 333 23.72 10.17 15.94
CA GLU A 333 22.46 9.93 16.64
C GLU A 333 21.33 9.64 15.66
N LYS A 334 21.35 10.31 14.49
CA LYS A 334 20.34 10.21 13.43
C LYS A 334 20.74 9.23 12.32
N TYR A 335 22.04 9.18 11.98
CA TYR A 335 22.54 8.45 10.83
C TYR A 335 23.78 7.62 11.20
N GLU A 336 23.70 6.33 11.06
CA GLU A 336 24.77 5.39 11.37
C GLU A 336 25.04 4.47 10.17
N ASN A 337 26.27 4.48 9.65
CA ASN A 337 26.68 3.70 8.46
C ASN A 337 25.77 3.96 7.24
N ILE A 338 25.72 5.20 6.79
CA ILE A 338 24.91 5.60 5.64
C ILE A 338 25.77 5.66 4.37
N TYR A 339 25.24 5.09 3.30
CA TYR A 339 25.83 5.11 1.98
C TYR A 339 24.99 6.03 1.08
N LEU A 340 25.51 7.23 0.79
CA LEU A 340 24.81 8.20 -0.02
C LEU A 340 25.12 8.01 -1.51
N ASN A 341 24.05 8.07 -2.32
CA ASN A 341 24.12 8.19 -3.78
C ASN A 341 24.88 7.07 -4.50
N LEU A 342 24.96 5.89 -3.89
CA LEU A 342 25.47 4.71 -4.59
C LEU A 342 24.47 4.20 -5.64
N ASN A 343 25.00 3.57 -6.68
CA ASN A 343 24.15 2.85 -7.63
C ASN A 343 23.57 1.59 -6.99
N THR A 344 22.30 1.35 -7.19
CA THR A 344 21.60 0.18 -6.65
C THR A 344 21.90 -1.11 -7.41
N ASP A 345 22.36 -1.00 -8.67
CA ASP A 345 22.66 -2.12 -9.56
C ASP A 345 21.52 -3.16 -9.66
N PHE A 346 20.28 -2.72 -9.57
CA PHE A 346 19.13 -3.59 -9.78
C PHE A 346 19.09 -4.11 -11.23
N LYS A 347 18.61 -5.32 -11.43
CA LYS A 347 18.52 -5.94 -12.75
C LYS A 347 17.61 -5.13 -13.69
N ASN A 348 16.42 -4.74 -13.23
CA ASN A 348 15.49 -3.91 -13.97
C ASN A 348 14.44 -3.28 -13.02
N GLU A 349 14.72 -2.09 -12.57
CA GLU A 349 13.89 -1.35 -11.62
C GLU A 349 12.52 -0.95 -12.18
N TYR A 350 12.44 -0.75 -13.51
CA TYR A 350 11.18 -0.38 -14.17
C TYR A 350 10.23 -1.56 -14.38
N ASN A 351 10.74 -2.79 -14.28
CA ASN A 351 9.93 -4.01 -14.31
C ASN A 351 9.78 -4.67 -12.92
N ASN A 352 10.11 -3.94 -11.85
CA ASN A 352 10.09 -4.44 -10.47
C ASN A 352 11.07 -5.60 -10.20
N GLU A 353 12.09 -5.77 -11.04
CA GLU A 353 13.16 -6.74 -10.82
C GLU A 353 14.26 -6.12 -9.94
N LEU A 354 13.92 -5.88 -8.66
CA LEU A 354 14.76 -5.20 -7.66
C LEU A 354 15.70 -6.17 -6.95
N PHE A 355 16.37 -7.02 -7.70
CA PHE A 355 17.41 -7.89 -7.20
C PHE A 355 18.72 -7.62 -7.93
N ILE A 356 19.82 -7.79 -7.21
CA ILE A 356 21.17 -7.57 -7.75
C ILE A 356 21.65 -8.90 -8.36
N LEU A 357 22.07 -8.86 -9.62
CA LEU A 357 22.70 -10.01 -10.23
C LEU A 357 24.08 -10.21 -9.59
N GLN A 358 24.33 -11.38 -9.00
CA GLN A 358 25.68 -11.75 -8.61
C GLN A 358 26.49 -11.85 -9.89
N ASN A 359 27.58 -11.09 -9.97
CA ASN A 359 28.54 -11.27 -11.03
C ASN A 359 29.09 -12.71 -10.95
N SER A 360 28.77 -13.51 -11.96
CA SER A 360 29.28 -14.87 -12.13
C SER A 360 30.78 -14.87 -12.40
#